data_141eccae5b405d0cda180e1097c74767
#
_entry.id   141eccae5b405d0cda180e1097c74767
#
_cell.length_a   1.000
_cell.length_b   1.000
_cell.length_c   1.000
_cell.angle_alpha   90.00
_cell.angle_beta   90.00
_cell.angle_gamma   90.00
#
_symmetry.space_group_name_H-M   'P 1'
#
loop_
_entity.id
_entity.type
_entity.pdbx_description
1 polymer ?
#
loop_
_entity_poly.entity_id
_entity_poly.type
_entity_poly.pdbx_seq_one_letter_code
_entity_poly.pdbx_strand_id
1 'polypeptide(L)'
;MKAGFRAFFVFALTAPLACSAGDSASDTADGTEDITRSLLAQPAGDGVSTTLAVDESLASQGPRVSVAEVGFNRGDTTALVKVLEMSDYGCGYCRKFHEESFGPILEEFIEAGMVEWKFVPYITGMFENSLAVTEAAECAYAQSPDAFEALNGRLWTDQAVWKGSGEPEALVHGWVSELGVDMASFEACLALDERIPRIASATTLAQQIGVRGTPTFVVIGWPPIQGALPLQVFRDVLAAAHNELQSLQEGSGEVGGGAGGAGP
;
A
#
# COMPACT_ATOMS: atom_id res chain seq x y z
N MET A 1 -0.28 -75.45 21.34
CA MET A 1 -1.73 -75.63 21.36
C MET A 1 -2.35 -74.76 20.31
N LYS A 2 -3.24 -75.27 19.48
CA LYS A 2 -3.78 -74.79 18.26
C LYS A 2 -4.78 -73.60 18.52
N ALA A 3 -4.64 -72.49 17.81
CA ALA A 3 -5.69 -71.47 17.74
C ALA A 3 -5.97 -71.14 16.27
N GLY A 4 -7.25 -71.25 15.92
CA GLY A 4 -7.74 -71.22 14.55
C GLY A 4 -7.92 -69.79 13.97
N PHE A 5 -7.61 -69.76 12.71
CA PHE A 5 -7.76 -68.62 11.82
C PHE A 5 -9.22 -68.66 11.26
N ARG A 6 -10.00 -67.60 11.46
CA ARG A 6 -11.26 -67.37 10.77
C ARG A 6 -11.12 -66.18 9.85
N ALA A 7 -11.08 -66.44 8.57
CA ALA A 7 -11.15 -65.47 7.51
C ALA A 7 -12.58 -64.93 7.35
N PHE A 8 -12.75 -63.63 7.41
CA PHE A 8 -13.97 -62.95 6.95
C PHE A 8 -13.69 -62.34 5.58
N PHE A 9 -14.38 -62.86 4.59
CA PHE A 9 -14.47 -62.26 3.26
C PHE A 9 -15.44 -61.09 3.32
N VAL A 10 -14.96 -59.88 3.04
CA VAL A 10 -15.81 -58.71 2.77
C VAL A 10 -15.75 -58.44 1.29
N PHE A 11 -16.88 -58.56 0.63
CA PHE A 11 -17.11 -58.20 -0.75
C PHE A 11 -17.06 -56.68 -0.87
N ALA A 12 -16.08 -56.12 -1.58
CA ALA A 12 -16.04 -54.73 -1.95
C ALA A 12 -16.75 -54.52 -3.29
N LEU A 13 -17.88 -53.85 -3.26
CA LEU A 13 -18.54 -53.31 -4.44
C LEU A 13 -17.72 -52.10 -4.91
N THR A 14 -17.07 -52.22 -6.06
CA THR A 14 -16.44 -51.10 -6.75
C THR A 14 -17.46 -50.44 -7.67
N ALA A 15 -17.92 -49.23 -7.31
CA ALA A 15 -18.58 -48.35 -8.23
C ALA A 15 -17.51 -47.43 -8.91
N PRO A 16 -17.57 -47.24 -10.22
CA PRO A 16 -16.66 -46.29 -10.89
C PRO A 16 -17.15 -44.86 -10.62
N LEU A 17 -16.36 -44.06 -9.89
CA LEU A 17 -16.51 -42.62 -9.91
C LEU A 17 -15.94 -42.10 -11.23
N ALA A 18 -16.81 -41.62 -12.10
CA ALA A 18 -16.45 -40.82 -13.24
C ALA A 18 -15.97 -39.45 -12.71
N CYS A 19 -14.66 -39.21 -12.71
CA CYS A 19 -14.11 -37.86 -12.58
C CYS A 19 -14.39 -37.12 -13.88
N SER A 20 -15.39 -36.23 -13.85
CA SER A 20 -15.52 -35.15 -14.82
C SER A 20 -14.38 -34.17 -14.55
N ALA A 21 -13.41 -34.10 -15.44
CA ALA A 21 -12.43 -33.02 -15.48
C ALA A 21 -13.18 -31.78 -15.94
N GLY A 22 -13.54 -30.93 -14.97
CA GLY A 22 -14.00 -29.57 -15.22
C GLY A 22 -12.77 -28.69 -15.43
N ASP A 23 -12.63 -28.13 -16.61
CA ASP A 23 -11.67 -27.09 -16.94
C ASP A 23 -11.87 -25.87 -16.03
N SER A 24 -10.99 -25.71 -15.05
CA SER A 24 -10.92 -24.52 -14.18
C SER A 24 -9.67 -23.69 -14.50
N ALA A 25 -9.58 -23.22 -15.74
CA ALA A 25 -8.45 -22.39 -16.18
C ALA A 25 -8.87 -21.08 -16.87
N SER A 26 -10.05 -20.52 -16.56
CA SER A 26 -10.52 -19.28 -17.20
C SER A 26 -11.06 -18.20 -16.24
N ASP A 27 -11.11 -18.43 -14.92
CA ASP A 27 -11.80 -17.48 -14.02
C ASP A 27 -10.93 -16.36 -13.42
N THR A 28 -9.60 -16.37 -13.60
CA THR A 28 -8.75 -15.33 -13.00
C THR A 28 -8.63 -14.07 -13.84
N ALA A 29 -8.78 -14.14 -15.15
CA ALA A 29 -8.71 -12.96 -16.03
C ALA A 29 -10.01 -12.14 -15.99
N ASP A 30 -11.16 -12.81 -15.94
CA ASP A 30 -12.48 -12.18 -15.95
C ASP A 30 -12.73 -11.34 -14.67
N GLY A 31 -12.33 -11.86 -13.51
CA GLY A 31 -12.49 -11.13 -12.24
C GLY A 31 -11.64 -9.85 -12.13
N THR A 32 -10.47 -9.81 -12.75
CA THR A 32 -9.60 -8.63 -12.75
C THR A 32 -10.15 -7.53 -13.65
N GLU A 33 -10.66 -7.88 -14.83
CA GLU A 33 -11.29 -6.93 -15.75
C GLU A 33 -12.55 -6.29 -15.16
N ASP A 34 -13.35 -7.05 -14.42
CA ASP A 34 -14.56 -6.55 -13.76
C ASP A 34 -14.23 -5.57 -12.63
N ILE A 35 -13.24 -5.88 -11.80
CA ILE A 35 -12.75 -4.97 -10.75
C ILE A 35 -12.22 -3.68 -11.36
N THR A 36 -11.37 -3.78 -12.38
CA THR A 36 -10.79 -2.63 -13.07
C THR A 36 -11.89 -1.79 -13.72
N ARG A 37 -12.83 -2.41 -14.43
CA ARG A 37 -13.96 -1.73 -15.04
C ARG A 37 -14.82 -0.99 -13.99
N SER A 38 -15.05 -1.59 -12.82
CA SER A 38 -15.79 -0.98 -11.74
C SER A 38 -15.07 0.24 -11.15
N LEU A 39 -13.75 0.18 -11.01
CA LEU A 39 -12.94 1.32 -10.54
C LEU A 39 -12.89 2.45 -11.58
N LEU A 40 -12.75 2.12 -12.86
CA LEU A 40 -12.66 3.10 -13.96
C LEU A 40 -14.03 3.70 -14.36
N ALA A 41 -15.13 3.01 -14.07
CA ALA A 41 -16.49 3.50 -14.39
C ALA A 41 -17.01 4.55 -13.41
N GLN A 42 -16.35 4.75 -12.27
CA GLN A 42 -16.70 5.81 -11.34
C GLN A 42 -16.03 7.11 -11.81
N PRO A 43 -16.81 8.21 -12.02
CA PRO A 43 -16.22 9.46 -12.48
C PRO A 43 -15.19 9.94 -11.45
N ALA A 44 -14.04 10.42 -11.95
CA ALA A 44 -13.14 11.23 -11.14
C ALA A 44 -13.95 12.39 -10.56
N GLY A 45 -13.89 12.59 -9.25
CA GLY A 45 -14.68 13.62 -8.60
C GLY A 45 -14.40 15.00 -9.23
N ASP A 46 -15.46 15.73 -9.56
CA ASP A 46 -15.36 17.04 -10.19
C ASP A 46 -14.52 18.01 -9.34
N GLY A 47 -13.36 18.32 -9.85
CA GLY A 47 -12.49 19.37 -9.34
C GLY A 47 -11.37 18.83 -8.44
N VAL A 48 -10.15 18.85 -9.01
CA VAL A 48 -8.89 18.74 -8.27
C VAL A 48 -8.74 20.01 -7.41
N SER A 49 -9.51 20.07 -6.34
CA SER A 49 -9.11 20.85 -5.18
C SER A 49 -8.10 20.02 -4.44
N THR A 50 -6.91 20.53 -4.19
CA THR A 50 -5.82 19.90 -3.45
C THR A 50 -6.19 19.55 -1.99
N THR A 51 -7.43 19.81 -1.63
CA THR A 51 -8.11 19.35 -0.43
C THR A 51 -8.90 18.10 -0.79
N LEU A 52 -8.46 16.93 -0.27
CA LEU A 52 -9.33 15.75 -0.20
C LEU A 52 -10.73 16.22 0.22
N ALA A 53 -11.75 15.94 -0.60
CA ALA A 53 -13.14 16.20 -0.24
C ALA A 53 -13.48 15.28 0.94
N VAL A 54 -13.17 15.77 2.14
CA VAL A 54 -13.57 15.14 3.39
C VAL A 54 -15.05 15.49 3.55
N ASP A 55 -15.88 14.47 3.70
CA ASP A 55 -17.29 14.65 4.06
C ASP A 55 -17.39 15.69 5.20
N GLU A 56 -18.14 16.74 4.99
CA GLU A 56 -18.28 17.87 5.92
C GLU A 56 -18.79 17.42 7.31
N SER A 57 -19.41 16.24 7.40
CA SER A 57 -19.80 15.59 8.66
C SER A 57 -18.60 15.07 9.48
N LEU A 58 -17.46 14.82 8.85
CA LEU A 58 -16.20 14.43 9.52
C LEU A 58 -15.38 15.64 9.96
N ALA A 59 -15.70 16.85 9.48
CA ALA A 59 -15.01 18.09 9.80
C ALA A 59 -15.14 18.52 11.30
N SER A 60 -15.99 17.86 12.07
CA SER A 60 -16.22 18.15 13.48
C SER A 60 -15.31 17.37 14.45
N GLN A 61 -14.40 16.52 13.98
CA GLN A 61 -13.63 15.60 14.82
C GLN A 61 -12.13 15.90 14.83
N GLY A 62 -11.72 16.98 15.51
CA GLY A 62 -10.32 17.23 15.85
C GLY A 62 -9.50 17.99 14.79
N PRO A 63 -8.20 18.28 15.06
CA PRO A 63 -7.33 18.99 14.14
C PRO A 63 -7.12 18.19 12.86
N ARG A 64 -7.18 18.88 11.70
CA ARG A 64 -6.92 18.25 10.41
C ARG A 64 -5.44 17.92 10.28
N VAL A 65 -5.12 16.68 9.96
CA VAL A 65 -3.76 16.24 9.69
C VAL A 65 -3.41 16.54 8.24
N SER A 66 -2.26 17.19 8.03
CA SER A 66 -1.75 17.43 6.69
C SER A 66 -1.08 16.17 6.12
N VAL A 67 -1.42 15.81 4.89
CA VAL A 67 -0.76 14.73 4.16
C VAL A 67 0.75 14.97 4.02
N ALA A 68 1.18 16.24 3.95
CA ALA A 68 2.60 16.59 3.83
C ALA A 68 3.42 16.24 5.08
N GLU A 69 2.79 16.20 6.25
CA GLU A 69 3.46 16.00 7.54
C GLU A 69 3.64 14.54 7.93
N VAL A 70 3.04 13.61 7.20
CA VAL A 70 3.04 12.18 7.53
C VAL A 70 3.61 11.32 6.41
N GLY A 71 4.08 10.12 6.77
CA GLY A 71 4.51 9.12 5.82
C GLY A 71 5.77 9.47 5.03
N PHE A 72 6.05 8.68 4.01
CA PHE A 72 7.30 8.70 3.25
C PHE A 72 7.01 8.83 1.77
N ASN A 73 7.59 9.84 1.11
CA ASN A 73 7.41 10.05 -0.33
C ASN A 73 8.42 9.26 -1.15
N ARG A 74 7.97 8.77 -2.30
CA ARG A 74 8.80 8.24 -3.39
C ARG A 74 8.35 8.86 -4.70
N GLY A 75 9.30 9.05 -5.60
CA GLY A 75 9.05 9.63 -6.92
C GLY A 75 9.07 11.15 -6.92
N ASP A 76 8.71 11.71 -8.06
CA ASP A 76 8.71 13.14 -8.30
C ASP A 76 7.49 13.81 -7.66
N THR A 77 7.72 14.83 -6.84
CA THR A 77 6.66 15.63 -6.22
C THR A 77 5.83 16.42 -7.21
N THR A 78 6.31 16.57 -8.46
CA THR A 78 5.58 17.21 -9.56
C THR A 78 4.77 16.22 -10.41
N ALA A 79 4.88 14.91 -10.15
CA ALA A 79 4.12 13.89 -10.85
C ALA A 79 2.60 14.16 -10.80
N LEU A 80 1.91 13.90 -11.91
CA LEU A 80 0.49 14.20 -12.04
C LEU A 80 -0.38 13.36 -11.11
N VAL A 81 -0.06 12.07 -11.03
CA VAL A 81 -0.81 11.13 -10.19
C VAL A 81 -0.20 11.10 -8.78
N LYS A 82 -1.05 11.24 -7.77
CA LYS A 82 -0.65 11.15 -6.36
C LYS A 82 -1.33 9.95 -5.73
N VAL A 83 -0.55 9.08 -5.11
CA VAL A 83 -1.05 7.88 -4.43
C VAL A 83 -0.66 7.89 -2.96
N LEU A 84 -1.62 7.64 -2.08
CA LEU A 84 -1.39 7.39 -0.66
C LEU A 84 -1.60 5.90 -0.40
N GLU A 85 -0.57 5.20 0.04
CA GLU A 85 -0.63 3.82 0.49
C GLU A 85 -0.80 3.80 2.01
N MET A 86 -1.97 3.39 2.49
CA MET A 86 -2.23 3.18 3.91
C MET A 86 -1.92 1.73 4.25
N SER A 87 -0.78 1.49 4.89
CA SER A 87 -0.25 0.15 5.16
C SER A 87 0.28 0.02 6.59
N ASP A 88 0.32 -1.23 7.06
CA ASP A 88 0.84 -1.62 8.37
C ASP A 88 1.87 -2.74 8.17
N TYR A 89 3.09 -2.56 8.68
CA TYR A 89 4.14 -3.57 8.52
C TYR A 89 3.75 -4.94 9.07
N GLY A 90 2.86 -5.01 10.06
CA GLY A 90 2.34 -6.27 10.59
C GLY A 90 1.32 -6.98 9.69
N CYS A 91 0.75 -6.29 8.70
CA CYS A 91 -0.28 -6.83 7.83
C CYS A 91 0.29 -7.77 6.76
N GLY A 92 -0.22 -9.02 6.70
CA GLY A 92 0.21 -10.00 5.70
C GLY A 92 -0.19 -9.62 4.26
N TYR A 93 -1.34 -8.95 4.07
CA TYR A 93 -1.75 -8.47 2.74
C TYR A 93 -0.90 -7.26 2.28
N CYS A 94 -0.43 -6.42 3.20
CA CYS A 94 0.52 -5.36 2.85
C CYS A 94 1.85 -5.95 2.38
N ARG A 95 2.37 -6.95 3.10
CA ARG A 95 3.55 -7.69 2.65
C ARG A 95 3.35 -8.29 1.26
N LYS A 96 2.22 -8.98 1.04
CA LYS A 96 1.91 -9.57 -0.27
C LYS A 96 1.95 -8.54 -1.38
N PHE A 97 1.38 -7.35 -1.17
CA PHE A 97 1.43 -6.26 -2.14
C PHE A 97 2.88 -5.83 -2.44
N HIS A 98 3.70 -5.65 -1.42
CA HIS A 98 5.10 -5.24 -1.60
C HIS A 98 5.94 -6.32 -2.29
N GLU A 99 5.70 -7.59 -2.02
CA GLU A 99 6.41 -8.70 -2.66
C GLU A 99 6.00 -8.95 -4.12
N GLU A 100 4.70 -8.80 -4.43
CA GLU A 100 4.14 -9.23 -5.73
C GLU A 100 3.89 -8.07 -6.70
N SER A 101 3.62 -6.84 -6.20
CA SER A 101 3.14 -5.74 -7.04
C SER A 101 3.96 -4.47 -6.97
N PHE A 102 4.52 -4.13 -5.82
CA PHE A 102 5.14 -2.82 -5.63
C PHE A 102 6.39 -2.60 -6.49
N GLY A 103 7.23 -3.62 -6.66
CA GLY A 103 8.44 -3.52 -7.50
C GLY A 103 8.15 -3.06 -8.93
N PRO A 104 7.27 -3.74 -9.67
CA PRO A 104 6.84 -3.27 -10.99
C PRO A 104 6.18 -1.89 -10.99
N ILE A 105 5.39 -1.53 -9.98
CA ILE A 105 4.79 -0.19 -9.86
C ILE A 105 5.87 0.87 -9.66
N LEU A 106 6.87 0.58 -8.85
CA LEU A 106 8.01 1.47 -8.63
C LEU A 106 8.72 1.79 -9.95
N GLU A 107 9.09 0.75 -10.70
CA GLU A 107 9.82 0.88 -11.97
C GLU A 107 8.97 1.55 -13.07
N GLU A 108 7.73 1.08 -13.26
CA GLU A 108 6.90 1.48 -14.40
C GLU A 108 6.26 2.87 -14.24
N PHE A 109 5.99 3.32 -13.01
CA PHE A 109 5.21 4.54 -12.77
C PHE A 109 5.94 5.56 -11.90
N ILE A 110 6.59 5.12 -10.82
CA ILE A 110 7.18 6.05 -9.84
C ILE A 110 8.52 6.58 -10.37
N GLU A 111 9.43 5.69 -10.78
CA GLU A 111 10.73 6.07 -11.36
C GLU A 111 10.58 6.69 -12.74
N ALA A 112 9.51 6.35 -13.47
CA ALA A 112 9.13 7.01 -14.71
C ALA A 112 8.58 8.43 -14.53
N GLY A 113 8.43 8.92 -13.29
CA GLY A 113 7.95 10.26 -12.97
C GLY A 113 6.44 10.48 -13.18
N MET A 114 5.67 9.42 -13.41
CA MET A 114 4.22 9.48 -13.63
C MET A 114 3.44 9.58 -12.32
N VAL A 115 3.98 8.98 -11.25
CA VAL A 115 3.33 8.83 -9.95
C VAL A 115 4.23 9.30 -8.81
N GLU A 116 3.73 10.16 -7.95
CA GLU A 116 4.25 10.33 -6.60
C GLU A 116 3.54 9.36 -5.66
N TRP A 117 4.31 8.52 -5.01
CA TRP A 117 3.82 7.51 -4.09
C TRP A 117 4.17 7.88 -2.65
N LYS A 118 3.18 7.92 -1.78
CA LYS A 118 3.38 8.18 -0.36
C LYS A 118 2.95 6.96 0.46
N PHE A 119 3.90 6.30 1.10
CA PHE A 119 3.62 5.31 2.13
C PHE A 119 3.21 6.02 3.42
N VAL A 120 2.02 5.73 3.94
CA VAL A 120 1.46 6.31 5.17
C VAL A 120 1.22 5.18 6.17
N PRO A 121 2.00 5.11 7.26
CA PRO A 121 1.80 4.09 8.27
C PRO A 121 0.39 4.18 8.86
N TYR A 122 -0.38 3.11 8.78
CA TYR A 122 -1.68 3.00 9.41
C TYR A 122 -1.67 1.89 10.46
N ILE A 123 -1.36 2.26 11.70
CA ILE A 123 -1.28 1.32 12.81
C ILE A 123 -2.68 0.97 13.28
N THR A 124 -3.14 -0.23 12.88
CA THR A 124 -4.49 -0.70 13.18
C THR A 124 -4.65 -1.22 14.61
N GLY A 125 -3.55 -1.48 15.31
CA GLY A 125 -3.52 -2.10 16.63
C GLY A 125 -3.79 -3.63 16.61
N MET A 126 -4.00 -4.21 15.44
CA MET A 126 -4.26 -5.66 15.29
C MET A 126 -2.97 -6.49 15.24
N PHE A 127 -1.84 -5.87 14.95
CA PHE A 127 -0.57 -6.57 14.74
C PHE A 127 0.41 -6.19 15.84
N GLU A 128 0.85 -7.21 16.57
CA GLU A 128 1.85 -7.09 17.62
C GLU A 128 3.17 -6.56 17.04
N ASN A 129 3.87 -5.71 17.79
CA ASN A 129 5.16 -5.11 17.44
C ASN A 129 5.17 -4.19 16.19
N SER A 130 4.03 -4.00 15.52
CA SER A 130 3.96 -3.17 14.32
C SER A 130 4.33 -1.71 14.60
N LEU A 131 3.90 -1.15 15.74
CA LEU A 131 4.25 0.21 16.15
C LEU A 131 5.75 0.36 16.33
N ALA A 132 6.40 -0.55 17.05
CA ALA A 132 7.83 -0.50 17.34
C ALA A 132 8.69 -0.55 16.07
N VAL A 133 8.38 -1.45 15.14
CA VAL A 133 9.13 -1.53 13.87
C VAL A 133 8.85 -0.33 12.95
N THR A 134 7.65 0.27 13.04
CA THR A 134 7.31 1.50 12.33
C THR A 134 8.08 2.69 12.89
N GLU A 135 8.22 2.79 14.21
CA GLU A 135 9.01 3.83 14.84
C GLU A 135 10.49 3.72 14.47
N ALA A 136 11.04 2.51 14.44
CA ALA A 136 12.40 2.29 13.97
C ALA A 136 12.59 2.77 12.51
N ALA A 137 11.62 2.49 11.63
CA ALA A 137 11.65 2.98 10.25
C ALA A 137 11.59 4.51 10.17
N GLU A 138 10.75 5.17 10.98
CA GLU A 138 10.66 6.63 11.09
C GLU A 138 11.96 7.25 11.65
N CYS A 139 12.60 6.64 12.64
CA CYS A 139 13.86 7.09 13.20
C CYS A 139 15.02 6.93 12.17
N ALA A 140 15.03 5.88 11.39
CA ALA A 140 15.98 5.69 10.31
C ALA A 140 15.77 6.74 9.19
N TYR A 141 14.51 6.99 8.79
CA TYR A 141 14.16 8.01 7.80
C TYR A 141 14.62 9.40 8.20
N ALA A 142 14.51 9.75 9.47
CA ALA A 142 14.93 11.05 10.00
C ALA A 142 16.40 11.35 9.76
N GLN A 143 17.23 10.32 9.59
CA GLN A 143 18.65 10.44 9.34
C GLN A 143 18.99 10.27 7.85
N SER A 144 18.36 9.30 7.17
CA SER A 144 18.65 8.97 5.79
C SER A 144 17.46 8.31 5.09
N PRO A 145 16.95 8.89 3.99
CA PRO A 145 15.97 8.22 3.14
C PRO A 145 16.45 6.87 2.61
N ASP A 146 17.75 6.74 2.26
CA ASP A 146 18.31 5.48 1.76
C ASP A 146 18.32 4.39 2.83
N ALA A 147 18.65 4.75 4.08
CA ALA A 147 18.57 3.82 5.21
C ALA A 147 17.12 3.39 5.47
N PHE A 148 16.17 4.31 5.35
CA PHE A 148 14.75 3.97 5.41
C PHE A 148 14.36 2.99 4.31
N GLU A 149 14.73 3.23 3.05
CA GLU A 149 14.37 2.35 1.94
C GLU A 149 14.90 0.91 2.14
N ALA A 150 16.15 0.79 2.59
CA ALA A 150 16.76 -0.49 2.88
C ALA A 150 16.02 -1.22 4.04
N LEU A 151 15.73 -0.50 5.12
CA LEU A 151 14.99 -1.05 6.25
C LEU A 151 13.55 -1.40 5.87
N ASN A 152 12.85 -0.52 5.15
CA ASN A 152 11.49 -0.73 4.67
C ASN A 152 11.38 -2.01 3.83
N GLY A 153 12.29 -2.21 2.88
CA GLY A 153 12.34 -3.45 2.10
C GLY A 153 12.50 -4.69 2.97
N ARG A 154 13.40 -4.63 3.95
CA ARG A 154 13.65 -5.74 4.87
C ARG A 154 12.47 -6.02 5.81
N LEU A 155 11.76 -4.99 6.28
CA LEU A 155 10.57 -5.16 7.11
C LEU A 155 9.46 -5.92 6.39
N TRP A 156 9.31 -5.76 5.08
CA TRP A 156 8.37 -6.55 4.27
C TRP A 156 8.89 -7.96 4.03
N THR A 157 10.10 -8.11 3.52
CA THR A 157 10.69 -9.40 3.15
C THR A 157 10.81 -10.34 4.35
N ASP A 158 11.27 -9.80 5.46
CA ASP A 158 11.52 -10.56 6.70
C ASP A 158 10.35 -10.45 7.71
N GLN A 159 9.14 -10.10 7.24
CA GLN A 159 7.98 -9.91 8.13
C GLN A 159 7.75 -11.11 9.06
N ALA A 160 7.84 -12.34 8.55
CA ALA A 160 7.64 -13.53 9.36
C ALA A 160 8.73 -13.70 10.43
N VAL A 161 9.95 -13.22 10.15
CA VAL A 161 11.10 -13.31 11.05
C VAL A 161 10.92 -12.37 12.23
N TRP A 162 10.67 -11.08 11.99
CA TRP A 162 10.53 -10.13 13.09
C TRP A 162 9.21 -10.30 13.86
N LYS A 163 8.11 -10.69 13.21
CA LYS A 163 6.86 -11.03 13.89
C LYS A 163 6.96 -12.27 14.77
N GLY A 164 7.76 -13.25 14.35
CA GLY A 164 8.01 -14.47 15.12
C GLY A 164 9.11 -14.33 16.18
N SER A 165 9.80 -13.19 16.21
CA SER A 165 10.86 -12.93 17.20
C SER A 165 10.27 -12.65 18.58
N GLY A 166 10.93 -13.15 19.63
CA GLY A 166 10.66 -12.73 21.01
C GLY A 166 11.18 -11.32 21.33
N GLU A 167 12.09 -10.79 20.50
CA GLU A 167 12.74 -9.50 20.67
C GLU A 167 12.85 -8.77 19.32
N PRO A 168 11.71 -8.37 18.69
CA PRO A 168 11.70 -7.78 17.36
C PRO A 168 12.43 -6.43 17.30
N GLU A 169 12.39 -5.64 18.36
CA GLU A 169 13.11 -4.37 18.47
C GLU A 169 14.62 -4.57 18.41
N ALA A 170 15.17 -5.53 19.15
CA ALA A 170 16.59 -5.85 19.12
C ALA A 170 17.03 -6.37 17.74
N LEU A 171 16.16 -7.15 17.09
CA LEU A 171 16.42 -7.65 15.73
C LEU A 171 16.48 -6.49 14.73
N VAL A 172 15.51 -5.60 14.74
CA VAL A 172 15.45 -4.43 13.84
C VAL A 172 16.58 -3.45 14.13
N HIS A 173 16.93 -3.23 15.41
CA HIS A 173 18.10 -2.45 15.80
C HIS A 173 19.39 -3.01 15.18
N GLY A 174 19.56 -4.35 15.21
CA GLY A 174 20.68 -5.00 14.53
C GLY A 174 20.70 -4.71 13.04
N TRP A 175 19.57 -4.73 12.36
CA TRP A 175 19.48 -4.40 10.94
C TRP A 175 19.86 -2.95 10.65
N VAL A 176 19.36 -2.01 11.47
CA VAL A 176 19.66 -0.58 11.33
C VAL A 176 21.14 -0.29 11.50
N SER A 177 21.84 -1.01 12.40
CA SER A 177 23.28 -0.82 12.63
C SER A 177 24.14 -1.10 11.38
N GLU A 178 23.61 -1.85 10.39
CA GLU A 178 24.25 -2.16 9.12
C GLU A 178 24.04 -1.08 8.06
N LEU A 179 23.14 -0.08 8.29
CA LEU A 179 22.70 0.88 7.28
C LEU A 179 23.47 2.21 7.30
N GLY A 180 24.49 2.34 8.14
CA GLY A 180 25.34 3.53 8.17
C GLY A 180 24.71 4.77 8.83
N VAL A 181 23.64 4.59 9.59
CA VAL A 181 23.05 5.67 10.42
C VAL A 181 23.87 5.88 11.70
N ASP A 182 23.77 7.07 12.29
CA ASP A 182 24.31 7.33 13.63
C ASP A 182 23.44 6.60 14.68
N MET A 183 23.98 5.54 15.24
CA MET A 183 23.26 4.68 16.17
C MET A 183 22.92 5.39 17.49
N ALA A 184 23.74 6.33 17.95
CA ALA A 184 23.44 7.07 19.18
C ALA A 184 22.20 7.97 18.97
N SER A 185 22.10 8.63 17.81
CA SER A 185 20.93 9.41 17.43
C SER A 185 19.70 8.54 17.20
N PHE A 186 19.87 7.35 16.61
CA PHE A 186 18.79 6.38 16.40
C PHE A 186 18.21 5.89 17.72
N GLU A 187 19.07 5.47 18.64
CA GLU A 187 18.67 5.01 19.98
C GLU A 187 18.01 6.12 20.81
N ALA A 188 18.50 7.38 20.71
CA ALA A 188 17.89 8.52 21.36
C ALA A 188 16.48 8.79 20.80
N CYS A 189 16.31 8.68 19.48
CA CYS A 189 15.00 8.83 18.82
C CYS A 189 13.98 7.82 19.35
N LEU A 190 14.36 6.56 19.47
CA LEU A 190 13.49 5.51 20.03
C LEU A 190 13.22 5.72 21.52
N ALA A 191 14.24 6.03 22.32
CA ALA A 191 14.12 6.18 23.76
C ALA A 191 13.25 7.38 24.17
N LEU A 192 13.08 8.37 23.29
CA LEU A 192 12.26 9.56 23.51
C LEU A 192 10.91 9.52 22.79
N ASP A 193 10.56 8.41 22.14
CA ASP A 193 9.33 8.24 21.35
C ASP A 193 9.12 9.40 20.35
N GLU A 194 10.22 9.92 19.75
CA GLU A 194 10.19 11.16 18.95
C GLU A 194 9.25 11.07 17.74
N ARG A 195 9.05 9.86 17.19
CA ARG A 195 8.26 9.62 15.98
C ARG A 195 6.83 9.18 16.25
N ILE A 196 6.51 8.79 17.46
CA ILE A 196 5.15 8.36 17.85
C ILE A 196 4.08 9.39 17.49
N PRO A 197 4.25 10.71 17.73
CA PRO A 197 3.24 11.69 17.33
C PRO A 197 2.98 11.73 15.82
N ARG A 198 4.02 11.53 15.00
CA ARG A 198 3.91 11.51 13.54
C ARG A 198 3.17 10.26 13.04
N ILE A 199 3.48 9.11 13.63
CA ILE A 199 2.79 7.84 13.36
C ILE A 199 1.32 7.93 13.77
N ALA A 200 1.03 8.50 14.94
CA ALA A 200 -0.33 8.73 15.41
C ALA A 200 -1.11 9.66 14.47
N SER A 201 -0.46 10.71 13.96
CA SER A 201 -1.04 11.61 12.95
C SER A 201 -1.34 10.86 11.65
N ALA A 202 -0.44 10.00 11.18
CA ALA A 202 -0.66 9.17 9.99
C ALA A 202 -1.87 8.24 10.16
N THR A 203 -1.98 7.59 11.31
CA THR A 203 -3.15 6.76 11.67
C THR A 203 -4.43 7.59 11.71
N THR A 204 -4.37 8.80 12.29
CA THR A 204 -5.52 9.72 12.35
C THR A 204 -5.95 10.15 10.95
N LEU A 205 -5.00 10.49 10.07
CA LEU A 205 -5.30 10.83 8.66
C LEU A 205 -6.05 9.68 7.97
N ALA A 206 -5.54 8.45 8.08
CA ALA A 206 -6.19 7.29 7.47
C ALA A 206 -7.64 7.12 7.94
N GLN A 207 -7.90 7.31 9.24
CA GLN A 207 -9.25 7.26 9.82
C GLN A 207 -10.15 8.40 9.32
N GLN A 208 -9.61 9.63 9.25
CA GLN A 208 -10.35 10.81 8.78
C GLN A 208 -10.81 10.70 7.32
N ILE A 209 -10.01 10.06 6.46
CA ILE A 209 -10.38 9.80 5.07
C ILE A 209 -11.15 8.48 4.87
N GLY A 210 -11.60 7.86 5.96
CA GLY A 210 -12.50 6.70 5.93
C GLY A 210 -11.84 5.36 5.62
N VAL A 211 -10.50 5.26 5.73
CA VAL A 211 -9.78 3.98 5.56
C VAL A 211 -10.10 3.06 6.74
N ARG A 212 -10.49 1.82 6.43
CA ARG A 212 -10.95 0.83 7.43
C ARG A 212 -10.08 -0.41 7.54
N GLY A 213 -9.07 -0.53 6.68
CA GLY A 213 -8.17 -1.69 6.66
C GLY A 213 -6.96 -1.46 5.78
N THR A 214 -6.02 -2.39 5.85
CA THR A 214 -4.74 -2.34 5.12
C THR A 214 -4.53 -3.56 4.23
N PRO A 215 -3.88 -3.39 3.07
CA PRO A 215 -3.54 -2.10 2.48
C PRO A 215 -4.76 -1.41 1.87
N THR A 216 -4.76 -0.07 1.86
CA THR A 216 -5.69 0.74 1.07
C THR A 216 -4.89 1.79 0.33
N PHE A 217 -5.17 1.96 -0.95
CA PHE A 217 -4.49 2.92 -1.82
C PHE A 217 -5.48 3.98 -2.26
N VAL A 218 -5.17 5.23 -1.92
CA VAL A 218 -5.97 6.38 -2.31
C VAL A 218 -5.27 7.07 -3.46
N VAL A 219 -5.75 6.86 -4.68
CA VAL A 219 -5.36 7.62 -5.86
C VAL A 219 -6.18 8.90 -5.85
N ILE A 220 -5.51 10.05 -5.75
CA ILE A 220 -6.20 11.33 -5.57
C ILE A 220 -7.11 11.63 -6.77
N GLY A 221 -8.38 11.87 -6.50
CA GLY A 221 -9.41 12.08 -7.53
C GLY A 221 -10.08 10.79 -8.04
N TRP A 222 -9.65 9.62 -7.56
CA TRP A 222 -10.16 8.32 -7.99
C TRP A 222 -10.71 7.51 -6.82
N PRO A 223 -11.55 6.49 -7.09
CA PRO A 223 -11.99 5.57 -6.05
C PRO A 223 -10.82 4.83 -5.41
N PRO A 224 -10.83 4.61 -4.08
CA PRO A 224 -9.76 3.92 -3.41
C PRO A 224 -9.69 2.44 -3.80
N ILE A 225 -8.48 1.93 -3.99
CA ILE A 225 -8.21 0.51 -4.18
C ILE A 225 -8.02 -0.12 -2.79
N GLN A 226 -8.80 -1.16 -2.47
CA GLN A 226 -8.75 -1.83 -1.18
C GLN A 226 -8.16 -3.23 -1.31
N GLY A 227 -7.18 -3.54 -0.46
CA GLY A 227 -6.53 -4.84 -0.43
C GLY A 227 -5.39 -4.99 -1.44
N ALA A 228 -4.65 -6.10 -1.33
CA ALA A 228 -3.57 -6.47 -2.25
C ALA A 228 -4.17 -7.09 -3.54
N LEU A 229 -4.75 -6.24 -4.38
CA LEU A 229 -5.28 -6.66 -5.68
C LEU A 229 -4.15 -7.07 -6.64
N PRO A 230 -4.46 -7.79 -7.74
CA PRO A 230 -3.47 -8.12 -8.76
C PRO A 230 -2.79 -6.87 -9.35
N LEU A 231 -1.52 -6.99 -9.70
CA LEU A 231 -0.71 -5.91 -10.29
C LEU A 231 -1.40 -5.23 -11.48
N GLN A 232 -2.13 -6.01 -12.30
CA GLN A 232 -2.80 -5.47 -13.49
C GLN A 232 -3.84 -4.41 -13.14
N VAL A 233 -4.55 -4.54 -12.01
CA VAL A 233 -5.51 -3.52 -11.55
C VAL A 233 -4.81 -2.19 -11.27
N PHE A 234 -3.65 -2.23 -10.63
CA PHE A 234 -2.84 -1.02 -10.38
C PHE A 234 -2.36 -0.40 -11.68
N ARG A 235 -1.85 -1.20 -12.62
CA ARG A 235 -1.40 -0.71 -13.94
C ARG A 235 -2.53 0.02 -14.67
N ASP A 236 -3.70 -0.58 -14.72
CA ASP A 236 -4.85 -0.01 -15.44
C ASP A 236 -5.34 1.28 -14.80
N VAL A 237 -5.47 1.32 -13.47
CA VAL A 237 -5.91 2.50 -12.74
C VAL A 237 -4.88 3.63 -12.83
N LEU A 238 -3.59 3.35 -12.62
CA LEU A 238 -2.54 4.37 -12.64
C LEU A 238 -2.34 4.94 -14.04
N ALA A 239 -2.37 4.09 -15.08
CA ALA A 239 -2.27 4.54 -16.47
C ALA A 239 -3.49 5.38 -16.87
N ALA A 240 -4.71 4.97 -16.49
CA ALA A 240 -5.91 5.73 -16.77
C ALA A 240 -5.90 7.10 -16.06
N ALA A 241 -5.53 7.13 -14.77
CA ALA A 241 -5.41 8.37 -14.01
C ALA A 241 -4.37 9.32 -14.63
N HIS A 242 -3.20 8.79 -15.02
CA HIS A 242 -2.16 9.60 -15.66
C HIS A 242 -2.64 10.21 -16.98
N ASN A 243 -3.24 9.40 -17.86
CA ASN A 243 -3.72 9.84 -19.17
C ASN A 243 -4.82 10.90 -19.05
N GLU A 244 -5.76 10.74 -18.10
CA GLU A 244 -6.82 11.71 -17.86
C GLU A 244 -6.25 13.05 -17.37
N LEU A 245 -5.38 13.03 -16.36
CA LEU A 245 -4.76 14.25 -15.82
C LEU A 245 -3.88 14.95 -16.84
N GLN A 246 -3.14 14.21 -17.68
CA GLN A 246 -2.37 14.77 -18.77
C GLN A 246 -3.27 15.47 -19.80
N SER A 247 -4.37 14.86 -20.21
CA SER A 247 -5.35 15.45 -21.13
C SER A 247 -5.95 16.74 -20.61
N LEU A 248 -6.27 16.80 -19.31
CA LEU A 248 -6.78 18.00 -18.66
C LEU A 248 -5.74 19.13 -18.63
N GLN A 249 -4.45 18.79 -18.44
CA GLN A 249 -3.36 19.74 -18.43
C GLN A 249 -3.11 20.35 -19.82
N GLU A 250 -3.14 19.52 -20.88
CA GLU A 250 -3.00 19.96 -22.27
C GLU A 250 -4.16 20.85 -22.69
N GLY A 251 -5.42 20.49 -22.37
CA GLY A 251 -6.62 21.28 -22.71
C GLY A 251 -6.69 22.64 -22.00
N SER A 252 -6.10 22.74 -20.80
CA SER A 252 -6.04 24.03 -20.08
C SER A 252 -4.98 24.99 -20.65
N GLY A 253 -3.96 24.46 -21.33
CA GLY A 253 -2.91 25.28 -22.00
C GLY A 253 -3.39 26.00 -23.26
N GLU A 254 -4.35 25.42 -23.98
CA GLU A 254 -4.85 26.00 -25.24
C GLU A 254 -5.77 27.24 -25.06
N VAL A 255 -6.45 27.37 -23.92
CA VAL A 255 -7.38 28.48 -23.65
C VAL A 255 -6.66 29.79 -23.31
N GLY A 256 -5.36 29.74 -22.94
CA GLY A 256 -4.56 30.92 -22.56
C GLY A 256 -3.88 31.67 -23.70
N GLY A 257 -3.84 31.13 -24.95
CA GLY A 257 -3.06 31.65 -26.09
C GLY A 257 -3.81 32.57 -27.05
N GLY A 258 -5.08 32.85 -26.87
CA GLY A 258 -5.95 33.47 -27.90
C GLY A 258 -6.28 34.95 -27.74
N ALA A 259 -5.58 35.76 -26.94
CA ALA A 259 -5.88 37.19 -26.77
C ALA A 259 -4.64 38.09 -26.93
N GLY A 260 -4.15 38.26 -28.15
CA GLY A 260 -3.04 39.17 -28.42
C GLY A 260 -2.81 39.46 -29.89
N GLY A 261 -3.72 40.21 -30.54
CA GLY A 261 -3.40 40.61 -31.91
C GLY A 261 -4.54 41.27 -32.67
N ALA A 262 -4.98 42.44 -32.21
CA ALA A 262 -5.68 43.38 -33.11
C ALA A 262 -5.49 44.81 -32.55
N GLY A 263 -4.55 45.51 -33.08
CA GLY A 263 -4.36 46.95 -32.94
C GLY A 263 -4.01 47.51 -34.29
N PRO A 264 -4.56 48.68 -34.66
CA PRO A 264 -4.56 49.21 -36.00
C PRO A 264 -3.20 49.72 -36.47
#